data_5bce12a8711e289af006e25d55248ac4
#
_entry.id   5bce12a8711e289af006e25d55248ac4
#
_cell.length_a   1.000
_cell.length_b   1.000
_cell.length_c   1.000
_cell.angle_alpha   90.00
_cell.angle_beta   90.00
_cell.angle_gamma   90.00
#
_symmetry.space_group_name_H-M   'P 1'
#
loop_
_entity.id
_entity.type
_entity.pdbx_description
1 polymer ?
#
loop_
_entity_poly.entity_id
_entity_poly.type
_entity_poly.pdbx_seq_one_letter_code
_entity_poly.pdbx_strand_id
1 'polypeptide(L)'
;GANVVAVDLSPTLVQLARERKPYELGGGKLEFVSGDMLSTTYGRFDHVVAMDSMIHYERHDLVGCLAQLAERTGASMVFTFAPSNPVLAAMIKIGRLFPRGDRAPFIEPVSEAALRGVIAGHGGLAQWQVGRTEKISSGFYTSQAMELHS
;
A
#
# COMPACT_ATOMS: atom_id res chain seq x y z
N GLY A 1 1.32 -23.78 -0.85
CA GLY A 1 1.39 -22.79 -1.90
C GLY A 1 0.17 -21.90 -1.97
N ALA A 2 0.37 -20.59 -2.11
CA ALA A 2 -0.70 -19.63 -2.32
C ALA A 2 -0.89 -19.35 -3.82
N ASN A 3 -2.12 -18.97 -4.20
CA ASN A 3 -2.38 -18.39 -5.52
C ASN A 3 -2.32 -16.86 -5.39
N VAL A 4 -1.41 -16.24 -6.11
CA VAL A 4 -1.12 -14.81 -5.98
C VAL A 4 -1.32 -14.12 -7.33
N VAL A 5 -2.05 -13.01 -7.31
CA VAL A 5 -2.12 -12.06 -8.43
C VAL A 5 -1.36 -10.80 -7.99
N ALA A 6 -0.25 -10.52 -8.65
CA ALA A 6 0.57 -9.33 -8.41
C ALA A 6 0.27 -8.28 -9.47
N VAL A 7 -0.21 -7.11 -9.03
CA VAL A 7 -0.67 -6.03 -9.91
C VAL A 7 0.22 -4.82 -9.76
N ASP A 8 0.63 -4.23 -10.87
CA ASP A 8 1.34 -2.95 -10.92
C ASP A 8 0.86 -2.13 -12.13
N LEU A 9 0.79 -0.81 -11.99
CA LEU A 9 0.40 0.09 -13.09
C LEU A 9 1.44 0.12 -14.22
N SER A 10 2.71 -0.14 -13.92
CA SER A 10 3.80 -0.08 -14.88
C SER A 10 3.97 -1.39 -15.66
N PRO A 11 3.69 -1.43 -16.98
CA PRO A 11 3.94 -2.61 -17.80
C PRO A 11 5.40 -3.04 -17.77
N THR A 12 6.33 -2.10 -17.67
CA THR A 12 7.77 -2.35 -17.61
C THR A 12 8.16 -3.09 -16.33
N LEU A 13 7.63 -2.67 -15.18
CA LEU A 13 7.88 -3.33 -13.90
C LEU A 13 7.25 -4.73 -13.87
N VAL A 14 6.05 -4.87 -14.41
CA VAL A 14 5.39 -6.17 -14.56
C VAL A 14 6.21 -7.13 -15.43
N GLN A 15 6.75 -6.64 -16.54
CA GLN A 15 7.62 -7.46 -17.40
C GLN A 15 8.89 -7.89 -16.66
N LEU A 16 9.55 -6.98 -15.97
CA LEU A 16 10.73 -7.27 -15.16
C LEU A 16 10.42 -8.30 -14.05
N ALA A 17 9.25 -8.18 -13.42
CA ALA A 17 8.80 -9.13 -12.39
C ALA A 17 8.58 -10.54 -12.97
N ARG A 18 8.03 -10.65 -14.18
CA ARG A 18 7.86 -11.93 -14.89
C ARG A 18 9.22 -12.59 -15.19
N GLU A 19 10.21 -11.82 -15.59
CA GLU A 19 11.58 -12.31 -15.87
C GLU A 19 12.29 -12.80 -14.61
N ARG A 20 11.94 -12.23 -13.44
CA ARG A 20 12.51 -12.56 -12.13
C ARG A 20 11.66 -13.54 -11.32
N LYS A 21 10.62 -14.09 -11.92
CA LYS A 21 9.72 -15.02 -11.23
C LYS A 21 10.50 -16.23 -10.71
N PRO A 22 10.34 -16.61 -9.43
CA PRO A 22 10.97 -17.82 -8.90
C PRO A 22 10.50 -19.08 -9.64
N TYR A 23 11.41 -20.01 -9.87
CA TYR A 23 11.09 -21.29 -10.52
C TYR A 23 10.23 -22.20 -9.65
N GLU A 24 10.45 -22.17 -8.34
CA GLU A 24 9.74 -23.01 -7.38
C GLU A 24 8.77 -22.16 -6.55
N LEU A 25 7.47 -22.49 -6.61
CA LEU A 25 6.40 -21.82 -5.88
C LEU A 25 5.72 -22.74 -4.85
N GLY A 26 6.32 -23.90 -4.54
CA GLY A 26 5.80 -24.83 -3.53
C GLY A 26 4.33 -25.23 -3.78
N GLY A 27 3.94 -25.45 -5.04
CA GLY A 27 2.57 -25.79 -5.43
C GLY A 27 1.61 -24.60 -5.54
N GLY A 28 2.08 -23.36 -5.32
CA GLY A 28 1.31 -22.13 -5.54
C GLY A 28 1.36 -21.64 -6.99
N LYS A 29 0.58 -20.61 -7.28
CA LYS A 29 0.59 -19.90 -8.57
C LYS A 29 0.91 -18.44 -8.35
N LEU A 30 1.67 -17.86 -9.27
CA LEU A 30 1.98 -16.42 -9.26
C LEU A 30 1.74 -15.87 -10.67
N GLU A 31 0.80 -14.94 -10.76
CA GLU A 31 0.46 -14.21 -11.97
C GLU A 31 0.82 -12.74 -11.80
N PHE A 32 1.43 -12.12 -12.83
CA PHE A 32 1.74 -10.70 -12.86
C PHE A 32 0.87 -10.00 -13.88
N VAL A 33 0.18 -8.95 -13.47
CA VAL A 33 -0.78 -8.22 -14.29
C VAL A 33 -0.46 -6.72 -14.27
N SER A 34 -0.45 -6.09 -15.45
CA SER A 34 -0.39 -4.64 -15.52
C SER A 34 -1.81 -4.07 -15.48
N GLY A 35 -2.07 -3.20 -14.51
CA GLY A 35 -3.39 -2.59 -14.35
C GLY A 35 -3.57 -1.91 -13.00
N ASP A 36 -4.78 -1.41 -12.80
CA ASP A 36 -5.18 -0.76 -11.55
C ASP A 36 -5.52 -1.82 -10.48
N MET A 37 -4.88 -1.72 -9.31
CA MET A 37 -5.12 -2.61 -8.17
C MET A 37 -6.58 -2.55 -7.66
N LEU A 38 -7.31 -1.48 -7.95
CA LEU A 38 -8.72 -1.32 -7.56
C LEU A 38 -9.69 -1.98 -8.56
N SER A 39 -9.22 -2.49 -9.69
CA SER A 39 -10.07 -3.14 -10.67
C SER A 39 -10.79 -4.37 -10.08
N THR A 40 -12.11 -4.41 -10.23
CA THR A 40 -12.95 -5.53 -9.77
C THR A 40 -12.80 -6.79 -10.61
N THR A 41 -12.15 -6.70 -11.78
CA THR A 41 -11.94 -7.82 -12.70
C THR A 41 -11.05 -8.91 -12.13
N TYR A 42 -10.25 -8.61 -11.10
CA TYR A 42 -9.38 -9.61 -10.43
C TYR A 42 -10.13 -10.54 -9.47
N GLY A 43 -11.42 -10.28 -9.20
CA GLY A 43 -12.23 -11.11 -8.34
C GLY A 43 -12.01 -10.85 -6.83
N ARG A 44 -12.19 -11.88 -6.01
CA ARG A 44 -12.07 -11.83 -4.55
C ARG A 44 -10.82 -12.54 -4.08
N PHE A 45 -10.31 -12.11 -2.93
CA PHE A 45 -9.10 -12.64 -2.31
C PHE A 45 -9.34 -12.92 -0.82
N ASP A 46 -8.62 -13.88 -0.27
CA ASP A 46 -8.58 -14.08 1.18
C ASP A 46 -7.74 -12.98 1.83
N HIS A 47 -6.62 -12.61 1.20
CA HIS A 47 -5.67 -11.63 1.70
C HIS A 47 -5.24 -10.65 0.62
N VAL A 48 -5.01 -9.40 0.99
CA VAL A 48 -4.43 -8.36 0.14
C VAL A 48 -3.16 -7.80 0.78
N VAL A 49 -2.11 -7.62 -0.03
CA VAL A 49 -0.87 -6.96 0.39
C VAL A 49 -0.59 -5.80 -0.56
N ALA A 50 -0.52 -4.58 -0.03
CA ALA A 50 -0.23 -3.37 -0.78
C ALA A 50 1.05 -2.72 -0.24
N MET A 51 2.19 -3.09 -0.83
CA MET A 51 3.50 -2.56 -0.43
C MET A 51 3.89 -1.38 -1.32
N ASP A 52 4.21 -0.26 -0.69
CA ASP A 52 4.67 1.00 -1.29
C ASP A 52 3.77 1.55 -2.41
N SER A 53 2.55 1.03 -2.52
CA SER A 53 1.57 1.42 -3.54
C SER A 53 0.78 2.66 -3.15
N MET A 54 0.61 2.91 -1.84
CA MET A 54 -0.25 3.97 -1.31
C MET A 54 0.53 5.08 -0.58
N ILE A 55 1.85 5.07 -0.61
CA ILE A 55 2.72 6.03 0.08
C ILE A 55 2.60 7.47 -0.45
N HIS A 56 1.98 7.63 -1.62
CA HIS A 56 1.75 8.92 -2.28
C HIS A 56 0.34 9.47 -2.05
N TYR A 57 -0.54 8.73 -1.37
CA TYR A 57 -1.93 9.09 -1.16
C TYR A 57 -2.09 9.89 0.14
N GLU A 58 -2.93 10.90 0.08
CA GLU A 58 -3.43 11.51 1.32
C GLU A 58 -4.22 10.49 2.13
N ARG A 59 -4.25 10.68 3.45
CA ARG A 59 -4.86 9.69 4.37
C ARG A 59 -6.30 9.29 4.04
N HIS A 60 -7.11 10.24 3.54
CA HIS A 60 -8.51 9.96 3.18
C HIS A 60 -8.60 9.13 1.90
N ASP A 61 -7.76 9.41 0.91
CA ASP A 61 -7.70 8.66 -0.34
C ASP A 61 -7.15 7.25 -0.09
N LEU A 62 -6.12 7.13 0.76
CA LEU A 62 -5.58 5.84 1.19
C LEU A 62 -6.68 4.99 1.83
N VAL A 63 -7.45 5.53 2.76
CA VAL A 63 -8.54 4.82 3.43
C VAL A 63 -9.68 4.50 2.46
N GLY A 64 -9.97 5.38 1.51
CA GLY A 64 -10.92 5.11 0.42
C GLY A 64 -10.50 3.91 -0.45
N CYS A 65 -9.21 3.80 -0.79
CA CYS A 65 -8.66 2.65 -1.49
C CYS A 65 -8.78 1.36 -0.66
N LEU A 66 -8.44 1.43 0.63
CA LEU A 66 -8.60 0.28 1.54
C LEU A 66 -10.05 -0.19 1.62
N ALA A 67 -11.00 0.73 1.67
CA ALA A 67 -12.43 0.41 1.70
C ALA A 67 -12.87 -0.32 0.42
N GLN A 68 -12.41 0.13 -0.75
CA GLN A 68 -12.70 -0.56 -2.01
C GLN A 68 -12.06 -1.96 -2.08
N LEU A 69 -10.84 -2.12 -1.56
CA LEU A 69 -10.20 -3.43 -1.45
C LEU A 69 -10.92 -4.34 -0.46
N ALA A 70 -11.44 -3.78 0.64
CA ALA A 70 -12.18 -4.51 1.67
C ALA A 70 -13.44 -5.19 1.14
N GLU A 71 -14.14 -4.60 0.15
CA GLU A 71 -15.34 -5.19 -0.48
C GLU A 71 -15.09 -6.56 -1.11
N ARG A 72 -13.84 -6.86 -1.44
CA ARG A 72 -13.44 -8.11 -2.11
C ARG A 72 -12.35 -8.89 -1.38
N THR A 73 -12.04 -8.51 -0.14
CA THR A 73 -11.06 -9.21 0.72
C THR A 73 -11.81 -9.90 1.85
N GLY A 74 -11.50 -11.20 2.08
CA GLY A 74 -12.23 -12.03 3.02
C GLY A 74 -11.66 -12.07 4.43
N ALA A 75 -10.34 -11.90 4.61
CA ALA A 75 -9.70 -12.14 5.90
C ALA A 75 -8.79 -11.00 6.36
N SER A 76 -7.77 -10.63 5.59
CA SER A 76 -6.85 -9.57 6.02
C SER A 76 -6.29 -8.73 4.88
N MET A 77 -5.89 -7.52 5.22
CA MET A 77 -5.12 -6.62 4.35
C MET A 77 -3.89 -6.16 5.10
N VAL A 78 -2.74 -6.16 4.43
CA VAL A 78 -1.50 -5.54 4.92
C VAL A 78 -1.09 -4.46 3.93
N PHE A 79 -0.85 -3.26 4.40
CA PHE A 79 -0.40 -2.17 3.56
C PHE A 79 0.70 -1.37 4.23
N THR A 80 1.50 -0.67 3.43
CA THR A 80 2.54 0.21 3.94
C THR A 80 2.19 1.68 3.68
N PHE A 81 2.64 2.53 4.58
CA PHE A 81 2.54 3.98 4.49
C PHE A 81 3.82 4.64 4.99
N ALA A 82 4.07 5.87 4.60
CA ALA A 82 5.16 6.67 5.11
C ALA A 82 4.73 7.30 6.45
N PRO A 83 5.34 6.91 7.60
CA PRO A 83 4.95 7.49 8.88
C PRO A 83 5.41 8.96 8.95
N SER A 84 4.54 9.83 9.49
CA SER A 84 4.92 11.22 9.72
C SER A 84 6.01 11.31 10.79
N ASN A 85 7.07 12.02 10.44
CA ASN A 85 8.17 12.36 11.33
C ASN A 85 8.32 13.88 11.32
N PRO A 86 8.47 14.57 12.46
CA PRO A 86 8.65 16.03 12.51
C PRO A 86 9.79 16.53 11.62
N VAL A 87 10.90 15.77 11.56
CA VAL A 87 12.05 16.09 10.71
C VAL A 87 11.68 15.97 9.23
N LEU A 88 11.02 14.89 8.83
CA LEU A 88 10.56 14.68 7.46
C LEU A 88 9.54 15.76 7.05
N ALA A 89 8.60 16.10 7.93
CA ALA A 89 7.63 17.17 7.70
C ALA A 89 8.31 18.54 7.48
N ALA A 90 9.35 18.85 8.26
CA ALA A 90 10.15 20.05 8.08
C ALA A 90 10.92 20.04 6.75
N MET A 91 11.56 18.92 6.41
CA MET A 91 12.28 18.75 5.14
C MET A 91 11.36 18.88 3.92
N ILE A 92 10.15 18.34 3.99
CA ILE A 92 9.16 18.47 2.92
C ILE A 92 8.72 19.94 2.77
N LYS A 93 8.49 20.67 3.86
CA LYS A 93 8.17 22.10 3.81
C LYS A 93 9.28 22.90 3.17
N ILE A 94 10.53 22.65 3.52
CA ILE A 94 11.70 23.30 2.92
C ILE A 94 11.83 22.90 1.45
N GLY A 95 11.66 21.63 1.11
CA GLY A 95 11.73 21.13 -0.26
C GLY A 95 10.68 21.73 -1.20
N ARG A 96 9.53 22.17 -0.68
CA ARG A 96 8.48 22.86 -1.45
C ARG A 96 8.89 24.26 -1.91
N LEU A 97 9.93 24.86 -1.31
CA LEU A 97 10.46 26.19 -1.68
C LEU A 97 11.41 26.14 -2.88
N PHE A 98 11.87 24.95 -3.30
CA PHE A 98 12.78 24.81 -4.43
C PHE A 98 12.03 24.45 -5.72
N PRO A 99 12.46 25.03 -6.89
CA PRO A 99 11.84 24.73 -8.19
C PRO A 99 11.89 23.24 -8.50
N ARG A 100 10.78 22.69 -9.02
CA ARG A 100 10.62 21.27 -9.34
C ARG A 100 11.06 21.00 -10.77
N GLY A 101 12.12 20.19 -10.94
CA GLY A 101 12.35 19.42 -12.16
C GLY A 101 11.62 18.08 -12.10
N ASP A 102 11.71 17.22 -13.12
CA ASP A 102 11.14 15.87 -13.17
C ASP A 102 11.56 15.05 -11.95
N ARG A 103 10.68 14.99 -10.95
CA ARG A 103 10.91 14.24 -9.70
C ARG A 103 9.82 13.19 -9.51
N ALA A 104 10.21 12.08 -8.90
CA ALA A 104 9.30 11.03 -8.46
C ALA A 104 8.10 11.62 -7.67
N PRO A 105 6.92 10.95 -7.72
CA PRO A 105 5.75 11.36 -6.98
C PRO A 105 6.08 11.64 -5.51
N PHE A 106 5.47 12.67 -4.94
CA PHE A 106 5.73 13.08 -3.57
C PHE A 106 5.25 12.00 -2.60
N ILE A 107 6.09 11.60 -1.65
CA ILE A 107 5.66 10.75 -0.53
C ILE A 107 4.80 11.63 0.40
N GLU A 108 3.62 11.17 0.75
CA GLU A 108 2.71 11.86 1.67
C GLU A 108 2.81 11.23 3.07
N PRO A 109 3.48 11.89 4.04
CA PRO A 109 3.64 11.34 5.37
C PRO A 109 2.32 11.38 6.15
N VAL A 110 1.94 10.24 6.71
CA VAL A 110 0.70 10.08 7.47
C VAL A 110 1.00 9.71 8.92
N SER A 111 0.37 10.38 9.88
CA SER A 111 0.43 9.99 11.28
C SER A 111 -0.38 8.72 11.51
N GLU A 112 0.19 7.71 12.17
CA GLU A 112 -0.52 6.47 12.51
C GLU A 112 -1.81 6.74 13.28
N ALA A 113 -1.77 7.62 14.28
CA ALA A 113 -2.96 7.94 15.07
C ALA A 113 -4.07 8.58 14.21
N ALA A 114 -3.70 9.49 13.30
CA ALA A 114 -4.66 10.10 12.38
C ALA A 114 -5.21 9.08 11.38
N LEU A 115 -4.38 8.15 10.89
CA LEU A 115 -4.80 7.09 9.98
C LEU A 115 -5.79 6.14 10.66
N ARG A 116 -5.49 5.68 11.87
CA ARG A 116 -6.40 4.87 12.70
C ARG A 116 -7.75 5.56 12.92
N GLY A 117 -7.74 6.88 13.17
CA GLY A 117 -8.97 7.65 13.34
C GLY A 117 -9.83 7.68 12.07
N VAL A 118 -9.22 7.85 10.89
CA VAL A 118 -9.97 7.85 9.62
C VAL A 118 -10.48 6.43 9.28
N ILE A 119 -9.68 5.39 9.51
CA ILE A 119 -10.10 3.98 9.33
C ILE A 119 -11.33 3.69 10.21
N ALA A 120 -11.26 4.01 11.50
CA ALA A 120 -12.35 3.77 12.44
C ALA A 120 -13.64 4.53 12.11
N GLY A 121 -13.53 5.70 11.46
CA GLY A 121 -14.68 6.51 11.04
C GLY A 121 -15.22 6.13 9.65
N HIS A 122 -14.58 5.25 8.90
CA HIS A 122 -14.98 4.96 7.52
C HIS A 122 -15.98 3.79 7.46
N GLY A 123 -17.21 4.06 7.01
CA GLY A 123 -18.30 3.08 6.97
C GLY A 123 -17.95 1.79 6.19
N GLY A 124 -17.21 1.87 5.09
CA GLY A 124 -16.75 0.72 4.32
C GLY A 124 -15.74 -0.18 5.05
N LEU A 125 -15.18 0.27 6.18
CA LEU A 125 -14.25 -0.48 7.02
C LEU A 125 -14.82 -0.80 8.42
N ALA A 126 -16.12 -0.62 8.63
CA ALA A 126 -16.76 -0.79 9.94
C ALA A 126 -16.60 -2.19 10.55
N GLN A 127 -16.39 -3.21 9.73
CA GLN A 127 -16.15 -4.60 10.16
C GLN A 127 -14.67 -4.96 10.25
N TRP A 128 -13.77 -4.00 9.93
CA TRP A 128 -12.34 -4.22 9.90
C TRP A 128 -11.68 -3.65 11.15
N GLN A 129 -10.78 -4.40 11.74
CA GLN A 129 -10.02 -4.01 12.92
C GLN A 129 -8.55 -3.79 12.55
N VAL A 130 -7.97 -2.74 13.12
CA VAL A 130 -6.52 -2.50 12.98
C VAL A 130 -5.77 -3.46 13.87
N GLY A 131 -5.01 -4.35 13.26
CA GLY A 131 -4.15 -5.33 13.89
C GLY A 131 -2.75 -4.78 14.20
N ARG A 132 -1.75 -5.60 13.87
CA ARG A 132 -0.33 -5.25 14.11
C ARG A 132 0.15 -4.13 13.21
N THR A 133 1.09 -3.36 13.73
CA THR A 133 1.87 -2.41 12.96
C THR A 133 3.35 -2.65 13.20
N GLU A 134 4.15 -2.49 12.15
CA GLU A 134 5.59 -2.64 12.22
C GLU A 134 6.27 -1.50 11.46
N LYS A 135 7.20 -0.81 12.10
CA LYS A 135 7.95 0.29 11.53
C LYS A 135 9.37 -0.15 11.22
N ILE A 136 9.77 0.01 9.96
CA ILE A 136 11.11 -0.32 9.49
C ILE A 136 11.80 0.98 9.06
N SER A 137 13.01 1.20 9.57
CA SER A 137 13.85 2.32 9.20
C SER A 137 15.22 1.81 8.76
N SER A 138 15.65 2.21 7.57
CA SER A 138 16.97 1.90 7.02
C SER A 138 17.54 3.15 6.35
N GLY A 139 18.55 3.74 6.98
CA GLY A 139 19.11 5.02 6.52
C GLY A 139 18.06 6.13 6.50
N PHE A 140 17.83 6.69 5.32
CA PHE A 140 16.83 7.76 5.11
C PHE A 140 15.43 7.23 4.79
N TYR A 141 15.27 5.93 4.55
CA TYR A 141 14.00 5.33 4.25
C TYR A 141 13.32 4.84 5.53
N THR A 142 12.07 5.25 5.70
CA THR A 142 11.22 4.76 6.79
C THR A 142 9.86 4.42 6.22
N SER A 143 9.44 3.17 6.42
CA SER A 143 8.12 2.68 6.07
C SER A 143 7.47 2.05 7.29
N GLN A 144 6.16 2.08 7.33
CA GLN A 144 5.38 1.42 8.37
C GLN A 144 4.30 0.56 7.74
N ALA A 145 4.31 -0.72 8.10
CA ALA A 145 3.25 -1.65 7.73
C ALA A 145 2.12 -1.59 8.75
N MET A 146 0.90 -1.75 8.29
CA MET A 146 -0.30 -1.88 9.11
C MET A 146 -1.17 -3.01 8.58
N GLU A 147 -1.68 -3.82 9.50
CA GLU A 147 -2.62 -4.90 9.22
C GLU A 147 -4.05 -4.46 9.53
N LEU A 148 -4.98 -4.82 8.65
CA LEU A 148 -6.41 -4.83 8.91
C LEU A 148 -6.92 -6.26 8.79
N HIS A 149 -7.83 -6.68 9.68
CA HIS A 149 -8.50 -7.98 9.63
C HIS A 149 -10.00 -7.82 9.87
N SER A 150 -10.78 -8.65 9.20
CA SER A 150 -12.23 -8.73 9.34
C SER A 150 -12.65 -9.58 10.51
#